data_71cf95f616bf1620fdafd6b7973b5db1
#
_entry.id   71cf95f616bf1620fdafd6b7973b5db1
#
_cell.length_a   1.000
_cell.length_b   1.000
_cell.length_c   1.000
_cell.angle_alpha   90.00
_cell.angle_beta   90.00
_cell.angle_gamma   90.00
#
_symmetry.space_group_name_H-M   'P 1'
#
loop_
_entity.id
_entity.type
_entity.pdbx_description
1 polymer ?
#
loop_
_entity_poly.entity_id
_entity_poly.type
_entity_poly.pdbx_seq_one_letter_code
_entity_poly.pdbx_strand_id
1 'polypeptide(L)'
;MIFVLQPSLIQKFSRVFILKKELLNIPLFGWYLRKIGSIAIVRETTTKENLNFFDKVKEEVEKSKRPLLIFPQGTRVKLEDQPPFKKGVGRIYKALNLPCIPVAHNTGKVWPKNSFMKYPGNIHISFLEPIMSGKDNEEFTKDIENQIYNEIRKFS
;
A
#
# COMPACT_ATOMS: atom_id res chain seq x y z
N MET A 1 1.80 -6.42 -3.76
CA MET A 1 2.32 -6.25 -2.40
C MET A 1 1.55 -5.16 -1.71
N ILE A 2 0.94 -5.47 -0.60
CA ILE A 2 -0.04 -4.65 0.09
C ILE A 2 0.23 -4.79 1.59
N PHE A 3 0.03 -3.77 2.37
CA PHE A 3 -0.12 -3.94 3.80
C PHE A 3 -1.31 -3.14 4.35
N VAL A 4 -1.88 -3.67 5.41
CA VAL A 4 -3.11 -3.16 6.01
C VAL A 4 -2.77 -2.64 7.39
N LEU A 5 -3.05 -1.38 7.64
CA LEU A 5 -2.98 -0.77 8.96
C LEU A 5 -4.37 -0.84 9.59
N GLN A 6 -4.49 -1.53 10.66
CA GLN A 6 -5.63 -1.78 11.58
C GLN A 6 -6.17 -3.23 11.56
N PRO A 7 -5.86 -4.03 12.58
CA PRO A 7 -6.32 -5.43 12.63
C PRO A 7 -7.77 -5.63 13.08
N SER A 8 -8.38 -4.65 13.74
CA SER A 8 -9.69 -4.84 14.37
C SER A 8 -10.90 -4.86 13.43
N LEU A 9 -10.70 -4.71 12.10
CA LEU A 9 -11.78 -4.47 11.16
C LEU A 9 -11.71 -5.30 9.87
N ILE A 10 -11.48 -6.60 9.99
CA ILE A 10 -11.72 -7.53 8.88
C ILE A 10 -13.19 -7.48 8.40
N GLN A 11 -14.08 -6.89 9.18
CA GLN A 11 -15.53 -6.90 8.91
C GLN A 11 -16.05 -5.79 7.99
N LYS A 12 -15.27 -4.75 7.64
CA LYS A 12 -15.77 -3.74 6.69
C LYS A 12 -15.08 -3.85 5.34
N PHE A 13 -15.85 -4.15 4.29
CA PHE A 13 -15.41 -4.34 2.90
C PHE A 13 -14.75 -3.09 2.25
N SER A 14 -14.84 -1.94 2.88
CA SER A 14 -14.31 -0.68 2.33
C SER A 14 -12.92 -0.37 2.88
N ARG A 15 -11.96 -0.14 1.98
CA ARG A 15 -10.56 0.19 2.28
C ARG A 15 -10.23 1.61 1.84
N VAL A 16 -9.34 2.28 2.55
CA VAL A 16 -8.76 3.54 2.10
C VAL A 16 -7.53 3.22 1.25
N PHE A 17 -7.46 3.79 0.05
CA PHE A 17 -6.34 3.59 -0.86
C PHE A 17 -5.54 4.86 -1.02
N ILE A 18 -4.20 4.74 -1.02
CA ILE A 18 -3.32 5.81 -1.48
C ILE A 18 -3.07 5.60 -2.98
N LEU A 19 -3.41 6.59 -3.78
CA LEU A 19 -3.31 6.51 -5.23
C LEU A 19 -2.70 7.78 -5.85
N LYS A 20 -2.33 7.70 -7.13
CA LYS A 20 -1.86 8.86 -7.88
C LYS A 20 -3.00 9.86 -8.13
N LYS A 21 -2.71 11.17 -7.98
CA LYS A 21 -3.70 12.25 -8.20
C LYS A 21 -4.28 12.22 -9.61
N GLU A 22 -3.48 11.84 -10.61
CA GLU A 22 -3.89 11.76 -12.00
C GLU A 22 -5.06 10.78 -12.23
N LEU A 23 -5.18 9.74 -11.40
CA LEU A 23 -6.29 8.79 -11.48
C LEU A 23 -7.65 9.42 -11.16
N LEU A 24 -7.65 10.52 -10.39
CA LEU A 24 -8.87 11.27 -10.09
C LEU A 24 -9.42 12.03 -11.29
N ASN A 25 -8.61 12.22 -12.34
CA ASN A 25 -9.01 12.94 -13.56
C ASN A 25 -9.66 12.01 -14.60
N ILE A 26 -9.65 10.70 -14.38
CA ILE A 26 -10.30 9.74 -15.27
C ILE A 26 -11.82 9.83 -15.06
N PRO A 27 -12.62 10.12 -16.11
CA PRO A 27 -14.08 10.17 -16.01
C PRO A 27 -14.67 8.91 -15.38
N LEU A 28 -15.72 9.02 -14.61
CA LEU A 28 -16.39 7.96 -13.85
C LEU A 28 -15.48 7.30 -12.80
N PHE A 29 -14.27 6.89 -13.17
CA PHE A 29 -13.34 6.25 -12.27
C PHE A 29 -12.83 7.20 -11.17
N GLY A 30 -12.46 8.42 -11.52
CA GLY A 30 -12.06 9.46 -10.56
C GLY A 30 -13.21 9.86 -9.62
N TRP A 31 -14.44 9.93 -10.14
CA TRP A 31 -15.62 10.14 -9.31
C TRP A 31 -15.82 9.01 -8.30
N TYR A 32 -15.72 7.75 -8.75
CA TYR A 32 -15.79 6.57 -7.88
C TYR A 32 -14.70 6.60 -6.80
N LEU A 33 -13.45 6.89 -7.17
CA LEU A 33 -12.32 6.96 -6.23
C LEU A 33 -12.53 8.03 -5.14
N ARG A 34 -13.09 9.19 -5.50
CA ARG A 34 -13.46 10.23 -4.52
C ARG A 34 -14.57 9.74 -3.59
N LYS A 35 -15.57 9.08 -4.14
CA LYS A 35 -16.74 8.59 -3.38
C LYS A 35 -16.34 7.52 -2.35
N ILE A 36 -15.35 6.69 -2.64
CA ILE A 36 -14.83 5.70 -1.68
C ILE A 36 -13.81 6.27 -0.69
N GLY A 37 -13.51 7.58 -0.74
CA GLY A 37 -12.59 8.25 0.20
C GLY A 37 -11.13 7.86 -0.04
N SER A 38 -10.71 7.69 -1.30
CA SER A 38 -9.31 7.42 -1.62
C SER A 38 -8.45 8.66 -1.44
N ILE A 39 -7.23 8.51 -0.93
CA ILE A 39 -6.29 9.58 -0.69
C ILE A 39 -5.35 9.73 -1.89
N ALA A 40 -5.37 10.88 -2.54
CA ALA A 40 -4.52 11.16 -3.67
C ALA A 40 -3.17 11.75 -3.25
N ILE A 41 -2.09 11.28 -3.86
CA ILE A 41 -0.75 11.83 -3.69
C ILE A 41 -0.17 12.28 -5.03
N VAL A 42 0.46 13.46 -5.05
CA VAL A 42 1.32 13.91 -6.14
C VAL A 42 2.70 13.32 -5.90
N ARG A 43 3.15 12.43 -6.79
CA ARG A 43 4.48 11.85 -6.73
C ARG A 43 5.49 12.80 -7.38
N GLU A 44 6.73 12.78 -6.88
CA GLU A 44 7.87 13.48 -7.50
C GLU A 44 8.01 14.99 -7.23
N THR A 45 7.08 15.61 -6.52
CA THR A 45 7.22 17.03 -6.16
C THR A 45 7.05 17.24 -4.65
N THR A 46 7.97 18.00 -4.07
CA THR A 46 7.83 18.57 -2.71
C THR A 46 6.91 19.79 -2.82
N THR A 47 5.65 19.57 -3.16
CA THR A 47 4.68 20.67 -3.24
C THR A 47 4.07 20.96 -1.89
N LYS A 48 3.61 22.21 -1.69
CA LYS A 48 2.83 22.59 -0.51
C LYS A 48 1.64 21.64 -0.26
N GLU A 49 1.10 21.03 -1.33
CA GLU A 49 0.02 20.03 -1.25
C GLU A 49 0.44 18.73 -0.51
N ASN A 50 1.72 18.38 -0.54
CA ASN A 50 2.24 17.19 0.13
C ASN A 50 2.70 17.45 1.57
N LEU A 51 2.84 18.70 2.01
CA LEU A 51 3.23 19.01 3.39
C LEU A 51 2.21 18.48 4.40
N ASN A 52 0.93 18.57 4.07
CA ASN A 52 -0.17 18.10 4.94
C ASN A 52 -0.66 16.70 4.56
N PHE A 53 0.11 15.96 3.74
CA PHE A 53 -0.32 14.64 3.27
C PHE A 53 -0.47 13.64 4.41
N PHE A 54 0.48 13.59 5.31
CA PHE A 54 0.45 12.64 6.45
C PHE A 54 -0.70 12.95 7.41
N ASP A 55 -0.98 14.23 7.65
CA ASP A 55 -2.10 14.67 8.49
C ASP A 55 -3.43 14.29 7.86
N LYS A 56 -3.58 14.50 6.54
CA LYS A 56 -4.78 14.05 5.79
C LYS A 56 -4.98 12.54 5.83
N VAL A 57 -3.88 11.77 5.72
CA VAL A 57 -3.95 10.30 5.83
C VAL A 57 -4.45 9.91 7.21
N LYS A 58 -3.90 10.53 8.24
CA LYS A 58 -4.27 10.27 9.64
C LYS A 58 -5.73 10.61 9.88
N GLU A 59 -6.16 11.81 9.52
CA GLU A 59 -7.54 12.27 9.67
C GLU A 59 -8.54 11.33 8.96
N GLU A 60 -8.26 10.94 7.71
CA GLU A 60 -9.14 10.06 6.95
C GLU A 60 -9.23 8.66 7.57
N VAL A 61 -8.11 8.10 8.05
CA VAL A 61 -8.09 6.79 8.71
C VAL A 61 -8.84 6.85 10.04
N GLU A 62 -8.62 7.88 10.86
CA GLU A 62 -9.30 8.09 12.14
C GLU A 62 -10.81 8.28 11.96
N LYS A 63 -11.19 9.10 10.99
CA LYS A 63 -12.60 9.41 10.69
C LYS A 63 -13.36 8.21 10.11
N SER A 64 -12.75 7.56 9.14
CA SER A 64 -13.42 6.46 8.44
C SER A 64 -13.41 5.15 9.21
N LYS A 65 -12.48 4.99 10.16
CA LYS A 65 -12.22 3.72 10.87
C LYS A 65 -11.94 2.55 9.92
N ARG A 66 -11.48 2.83 8.70
CA ARG A 66 -11.19 1.83 7.66
C ARG A 66 -9.70 1.53 7.59
N PRO A 67 -9.31 0.29 7.29
CA PRO A 67 -7.90 -0.04 7.09
C PRO A 67 -7.32 0.69 5.88
N LEU A 68 -6.12 1.22 6.04
CA LEU A 68 -5.35 1.84 4.97
C LEU A 68 -4.55 0.80 4.21
N LEU A 69 -4.68 0.80 2.89
CA LEU A 69 -3.97 -0.09 1.99
C LEU A 69 -2.87 0.68 1.25
N ILE A 70 -1.63 0.19 1.35
CA ILE A 70 -0.46 0.84 0.75
C ILE A 70 0.32 -0.15 -0.10
N PHE A 71 0.81 0.32 -1.24
CA PHE A 71 1.75 -0.40 -2.08
C PHE A 71 3.17 0.17 -1.88
N PRO A 72 4.02 -0.46 -1.08
CA PRO A 72 5.28 0.14 -0.62
C PRO A 72 6.30 0.37 -1.73
N GLN A 73 6.24 -0.38 -2.81
CA GLN A 73 7.09 -0.16 -3.99
C GLN A 73 6.65 1.08 -4.79
N GLY A 74 5.40 1.53 -4.61
CA GLY A 74 4.83 2.68 -5.30
C GLY A 74 4.55 2.45 -6.79
N THR A 75 4.92 1.32 -7.36
CA THR A 75 4.65 0.92 -8.74
C THR A 75 4.54 -0.60 -8.84
N ARG A 76 3.98 -1.10 -9.93
CA ARG A 76 4.04 -2.52 -10.25
C ARG A 76 5.46 -2.87 -10.71
N VAL A 77 6.02 -3.95 -10.17
CA VAL A 77 7.34 -4.49 -10.54
C VAL A 77 7.20 -5.95 -10.91
N LYS A 78 8.18 -6.49 -11.60
CA LYS A 78 8.25 -7.93 -11.85
C LYS A 78 8.48 -8.67 -10.52
N LEU A 79 8.16 -9.94 -10.46
CA LEU A 79 8.30 -10.72 -9.23
C LEU A 79 9.78 -10.87 -8.83
N GLU A 80 10.66 -10.97 -9.82
CA GLU A 80 12.11 -11.10 -9.65
C GLU A 80 12.76 -9.79 -9.19
N ASP A 81 12.14 -8.65 -9.54
CA ASP A 81 12.63 -7.33 -9.14
C ASP A 81 12.29 -7.06 -7.67
N GLN A 82 13.28 -6.77 -6.87
CA GLN A 82 13.13 -6.45 -5.45
C GLN A 82 13.66 -5.03 -5.14
N PRO A 83 13.07 -3.97 -5.74
CA PRO A 83 13.52 -2.62 -5.46
C PRO A 83 13.22 -2.23 -4.00
N PRO A 84 14.04 -1.37 -3.40
CA PRO A 84 13.82 -0.92 -2.04
C PRO A 84 12.47 -0.21 -1.91
N PHE A 85 11.84 -0.35 -0.76
CA PHE A 85 10.57 0.29 -0.47
C PHE A 85 10.73 1.81 -0.35
N LYS A 86 9.68 2.53 -0.69
CA LYS A 86 9.68 3.99 -0.62
C LYS A 86 9.68 4.46 0.83
N LYS A 87 10.56 5.41 1.18
CA LYS A 87 10.68 6.01 2.52
C LYS A 87 9.37 6.56 3.10
N GLY A 88 8.42 6.94 2.22
CA GLY A 88 7.09 7.39 2.63
C GLY A 88 6.28 6.36 3.41
N VAL A 89 6.58 5.08 3.23
CA VAL A 89 5.91 3.97 3.91
C VAL A 89 6.16 4.01 5.42
N GLY A 90 7.42 4.13 5.83
CA GLY A 90 7.78 4.27 7.24
C GLY A 90 7.24 5.55 7.87
N ARG A 91 7.21 6.65 7.11
CA ARG A 91 6.63 7.91 7.60
C ARG A 91 5.13 7.79 7.85
N ILE A 92 4.38 7.11 6.99
CA ILE A 92 2.95 6.85 7.18
C ILE A 92 2.73 5.97 8.41
N TYR A 93 3.50 4.88 8.54
CA TYR A 93 3.43 4.00 9.70
C TYR A 93 3.65 4.77 11.00
N LYS A 94 4.69 5.60 11.09
CA LYS A 94 4.98 6.42 12.27
C LYS A 94 3.88 7.45 12.55
N ALA A 95 3.37 8.12 11.51
CA ALA A 95 2.30 9.13 11.66
C ALA A 95 1.00 8.53 12.18
N LEU A 96 0.65 7.33 11.72
CA LEU A 96 -0.58 6.63 12.11
C LEU A 96 -0.44 5.93 13.46
N ASN A 97 0.77 5.49 13.82
CA ASN A 97 1.04 4.69 15.02
C ASN A 97 0.10 3.50 15.21
N LEU A 98 -0.17 2.78 14.12
CA LEU A 98 -1.07 1.62 14.07
C LEU A 98 -0.29 0.35 13.72
N PRO A 99 -0.76 -0.83 14.17
CA PRO A 99 -0.20 -2.11 13.71
C PRO A 99 -0.31 -2.26 12.20
N CYS A 100 0.70 -2.90 11.60
CA CYS A 100 0.80 -3.15 10.17
C CYS A 100 0.80 -4.64 9.90
N ILE A 101 -0.05 -5.12 8.99
CA ILE A 101 -0.03 -6.50 8.51
C ILE A 101 0.62 -6.51 7.12
N PRO A 102 1.84 -7.03 6.97
CA PRO A 102 2.45 -7.18 5.66
C PRO A 102 1.71 -8.24 4.84
N VAL A 103 1.55 -8.00 3.54
CA VAL A 103 0.90 -8.96 2.63
C VAL A 103 1.79 -9.16 1.40
N ALA A 104 2.19 -10.39 1.18
CA ALA A 104 2.93 -10.82 0.01
C ALA A 104 2.00 -11.45 -1.03
N HIS A 105 2.25 -11.22 -2.30
CA HIS A 105 1.49 -11.86 -3.38
C HIS A 105 2.30 -11.97 -4.67
N ASN A 106 1.93 -12.92 -5.54
CA ASN A 106 2.58 -13.16 -6.83
C ASN A 106 1.72 -12.77 -8.04
N THR A 107 0.74 -11.90 -7.86
CA THR A 107 -0.21 -11.51 -8.94
C THR A 107 0.48 -10.99 -10.21
N GLY A 108 1.72 -10.52 -10.11
CA GLY A 108 2.53 -10.10 -11.24
C GLY A 108 2.87 -11.22 -12.24
N LYS A 109 2.84 -12.51 -11.82
CA LYS A 109 2.98 -13.68 -12.72
C LYS A 109 1.79 -13.79 -13.66
N VAL A 110 0.58 -13.60 -13.14
CA VAL A 110 -0.67 -13.73 -13.89
C VAL A 110 -0.98 -12.46 -14.69
N TRP A 111 -0.67 -11.30 -14.13
CA TRP A 111 -0.89 -10.01 -14.79
C TRP A 111 0.33 -9.10 -14.68
N PRO A 112 1.29 -9.23 -15.61
CA PRO A 112 2.50 -8.41 -15.62
C PRO A 112 2.23 -6.92 -15.83
N LYS A 113 3.19 -6.10 -15.41
CA LYS A 113 3.18 -4.66 -15.66
C LYS A 113 3.16 -4.38 -17.18
N ASN A 114 2.38 -3.40 -17.60
CA ASN A 114 2.26 -2.96 -19.00
C ASN A 114 1.78 -4.05 -19.99
N SER A 115 1.11 -5.09 -19.49
CA SER A 115 0.53 -6.12 -20.33
C SER A 115 -1.00 -6.06 -20.28
N PHE A 116 -1.65 -6.12 -21.43
CA PHE A 116 -3.08 -6.41 -21.55
C PHE A 116 -3.36 -7.91 -21.36
N MET A 117 -2.38 -8.74 -21.69
CA MET A 117 -2.49 -10.18 -21.57
C MET A 117 -2.44 -10.60 -20.12
N LYS A 118 -3.32 -11.52 -19.79
CA LYS A 118 -3.32 -12.25 -18.51
C LYS A 118 -2.93 -13.68 -18.81
N TYR A 119 -2.08 -14.23 -17.98
CA TYR A 119 -1.58 -15.59 -18.14
C TYR A 119 -2.28 -16.51 -17.13
N PRO A 120 -2.56 -17.75 -17.49
CA PRO A 120 -3.07 -18.73 -16.54
C PRO A 120 -2.02 -18.99 -15.46
N GLY A 121 -2.45 -19.16 -14.22
CA GLY A 121 -1.56 -19.45 -13.12
C GLY A 121 -2.24 -19.32 -11.76
N ASN A 122 -1.57 -19.81 -10.74
CA ASN A 122 -2.06 -19.71 -9.36
C ASN A 122 -1.63 -18.39 -8.74
N ILE A 123 -2.58 -17.72 -8.10
CA ILE A 123 -2.32 -16.53 -7.30
C ILE A 123 -2.19 -16.95 -5.83
N HIS A 124 -1.03 -16.66 -5.27
CA HIS A 124 -0.77 -16.83 -3.84
C HIS A 124 -0.83 -15.46 -3.16
N ILE A 125 -1.49 -15.41 -2.02
CA ILE A 125 -1.58 -14.22 -1.15
C ILE A 125 -1.31 -14.68 0.27
N SER A 126 -0.22 -14.19 0.88
CA SER A 126 0.15 -14.49 2.26
C SER A 126 0.00 -13.26 3.13
N PHE A 127 -0.74 -13.39 4.22
CA PHE A 127 -0.78 -12.41 5.31
C PHE A 127 0.29 -12.82 6.32
N LEU A 128 1.23 -11.91 6.57
CA LEU A 128 2.38 -12.16 7.42
C LEU A 128 2.12 -11.67 8.85
N GLU A 129 3.04 -11.98 9.76
CA GLU A 129 2.94 -11.57 11.16
C GLU A 129 2.82 -10.04 11.29
N PRO A 130 1.89 -9.57 12.11
CA PRO A 130 1.71 -8.14 12.33
C PRO A 130 2.95 -7.49 12.93
N ILE A 131 3.35 -6.36 12.39
CA ILE A 131 4.35 -5.48 12.98
C ILE A 131 3.61 -4.47 13.85
N MET A 132 3.86 -4.51 15.16
CA MET A 132 3.22 -3.63 16.12
C MET A 132 3.71 -2.18 15.95
N SER A 133 2.91 -1.20 16.40
CA SER A 133 3.30 0.20 16.40
C SER A 133 4.50 0.47 17.32
N GLY A 134 5.22 1.58 17.06
CA GLY A 134 6.30 2.06 17.95
C GLY A 134 7.71 1.91 17.40
N LYS A 135 7.91 1.19 16.27
CA LYS A 135 9.23 1.09 15.61
C LYS A 135 9.61 2.41 14.94
N ASP A 136 10.92 2.60 14.77
CA ASP A 136 11.42 3.70 13.94
C ASP A 136 11.12 3.50 12.45
N ASN A 137 11.11 4.58 11.68
CA ASN A 137 10.78 4.58 10.25
C ASN A 137 11.66 3.64 9.43
N GLU A 138 12.98 3.69 9.68
CA GLU A 138 13.94 2.94 8.88
C GLU A 138 13.91 1.46 9.28
N GLU A 139 13.85 1.18 10.58
CA GLU A 139 13.71 -0.17 11.11
C GLU A 139 12.45 -0.82 10.55
N PHE A 140 11.30 -0.15 10.68
CA PHE A 140 10.03 -0.64 10.15
C PHE A 140 10.10 -0.92 8.64
N THR A 141 10.68 0.02 7.88
CA THR A 141 10.77 -0.14 6.41
C THR A 141 11.61 -1.33 6.02
N LYS A 142 12.73 -1.57 6.71
CA LYS A 142 13.59 -2.76 6.49
C LYS A 142 12.87 -4.05 6.89
N ASP A 143 12.20 -4.06 8.03
CA ASP A 143 11.50 -5.25 8.51
C ASP A 143 10.40 -5.69 7.56
N ILE A 144 9.54 -4.76 7.13
CA ILE A 144 8.45 -5.06 6.19
C ILE A 144 8.99 -5.48 4.82
N GLU A 145 10.07 -4.87 4.37
CA GLU A 145 10.74 -5.22 3.12
C GLU A 145 11.28 -6.65 3.18
N ASN A 146 12.01 -6.98 4.23
CA ASN A 146 12.57 -8.31 4.45
C ASN A 146 11.49 -9.38 4.55
N GLN A 147 10.46 -9.16 5.37
CA GLN A 147 9.36 -10.12 5.52
C GLN A 147 8.68 -10.40 4.19
N ILE A 148 8.33 -9.36 3.45
CA ILE A 148 7.58 -9.49 2.20
C ILE A 148 8.45 -10.14 1.11
N TYR A 149 9.72 -9.73 0.95
CA TYR A 149 10.59 -10.32 -0.07
C TYR A 149 10.98 -11.76 0.26
N ASN A 150 11.19 -12.10 1.54
CA ASN A 150 11.40 -13.47 1.96
C ASN A 150 10.21 -14.36 1.59
N GLU A 151 8.99 -13.89 1.80
CA GLU A 151 7.78 -14.65 1.47
C GLU A 151 7.60 -14.79 -0.05
N ILE A 152 7.85 -13.71 -0.81
CA ILE A 152 7.75 -13.76 -2.28
C ILE A 152 8.70 -14.80 -2.88
N ARG A 153 9.89 -14.97 -2.32
CA ARG A 153 10.85 -16.01 -2.77
C ARG A 153 10.29 -17.43 -2.68
N LYS A 154 9.35 -17.68 -1.76
CA LYS A 154 8.68 -18.99 -1.65
C LYS A 154 7.65 -19.25 -2.75
N PHE A 155 7.20 -18.19 -3.46
CA PHE A 155 6.24 -18.31 -4.57
C PHE A 155 6.92 -18.53 -5.94
N SER A 156 8.24 -18.57 -5.96
CA SER A 156 9.07 -18.68 -7.17
C SER A 156 9.09 -20.09 -7.71
#